data_e3854ab5ffe4e7ad135302f3c831bb8b
#
_entry.id   e3854ab5ffe4e7ad135302f3c831bb8b
#
_cell.length_a   1.000
_cell.length_b   1.000
_cell.length_c   1.000
_cell.angle_alpha   90.00
_cell.angle_beta   90.00
_cell.angle_gamma   90.00
#
_symmetry.space_group_name_H-M   'P 1'
#
loop_
_entity.id
_entity.type
_entity.pdbx_description
1 polymer ?
#
loop_
_entity_poly.entity_id
_entity_poly.type
_entity_poly.pdbx_seq_one_letter_code
_entity_poly.pdbx_strand_id
1 'polypeptide(L)'
;MKFSNVRLLSFDCYGTLIDWEFGITDVVTRLARSHGVQPTEQEILALFASHETHVQDANPTWTYPVILAETWRRMAESLGLPSRTSGAEQCERDAQTFASSVPMWPAFPDSHDALLDLQRQCKLVILSNVDNVSFAGSNARLGVTFDAILTAQDIGSYKPDVHNFNVLLEKARTMGAGLDQHLHVAQSLFHDHVPAQSVGLKTVWINRYGAKRAAAGSLGATPAAAPVTPHWEYPTLRAFADALLSG
;
A
#
# COMPACT_ATOMS: atom_id res chain seq x y z
N MET A 1 -16.88 25.92 -0.98
CA MET A 1 -16.34 24.82 -0.15
C MET A 1 -15.52 23.88 -1.03
N LYS A 2 -14.33 23.50 -0.59
CA LYS A 2 -13.35 22.77 -1.43
C LYS A 2 -13.78 21.33 -1.76
N PHE A 3 -14.55 20.68 -0.87
CA PHE A 3 -14.94 19.29 -0.94
C PHE A 3 -16.47 19.04 -0.87
N SER A 4 -17.28 20.07 -1.01
CA SER A 4 -18.75 20.01 -0.78
C SER A 4 -19.49 18.99 -1.65
N ASN A 5 -18.91 18.62 -2.80
CA ASN A 5 -19.52 17.66 -3.74
C ASN A 5 -19.00 16.21 -3.55
N VAL A 6 -18.02 15.98 -2.68
CA VAL A 6 -17.43 14.64 -2.49
C VAL A 6 -18.42 13.72 -1.79
N ARG A 7 -18.62 12.51 -2.33
CA ARG A 7 -19.52 11.47 -1.82
C ARG A 7 -18.85 10.11 -1.67
N LEU A 8 -17.73 9.91 -2.33
CA LEU A 8 -16.98 8.67 -2.32
C LEU A 8 -15.48 8.96 -2.23
N LEU A 9 -14.83 8.24 -1.32
CA LEU A 9 -13.39 8.20 -1.17
C LEU A 9 -12.90 6.78 -1.45
N SER A 10 -11.99 6.63 -2.39
CA SER A 10 -11.25 5.38 -2.54
C SER A 10 -9.85 5.52 -1.97
N PHE A 11 -9.36 4.47 -1.33
CA PHE A 11 -8.08 4.45 -0.64
C PHE A 11 -7.18 3.35 -1.17
N ASP A 12 -5.91 3.69 -1.40
CA ASP A 12 -4.84 2.73 -1.26
C ASP A 12 -4.71 2.30 0.22
N CYS A 13 -4.13 1.13 0.48
CA CYS A 13 -4.02 0.60 1.83
C CYS A 13 -2.60 0.74 2.40
N TYR A 14 -1.63 0.11 1.75
CA TYR A 14 -0.27 -0.04 2.29
C TYR A 14 0.60 1.18 1.98
N GLY A 15 1.06 1.88 3.04
CA GLY A 15 1.71 3.19 2.96
C GLY A 15 0.73 4.35 3.13
N THR A 16 -0.56 4.11 2.92
CA THR A 16 -1.62 5.10 3.10
C THR A 16 -2.32 4.94 4.46
N LEU A 17 -2.80 3.74 4.76
CA LEU A 17 -3.55 3.37 5.97
C LEU A 17 -2.76 2.44 6.91
N ILE A 18 -1.98 1.54 6.34
CA ILE A 18 -1.13 0.54 7.01
C ILE A 18 0.34 0.89 6.80
N ASP A 19 1.11 0.89 7.89
CA ASP A 19 2.56 1.15 7.88
C ASP A 19 3.32 -0.12 7.48
N TRP A 20 3.41 -0.33 6.17
CA TRP A 20 4.10 -1.48 5.60
C TRP A 20 5.62 -1.41 5.77
N GLU A 21 6.20 -0.19 5.82
CA GLU A 21 7.65 -0.03 6.02
C GLU A 21 8.05 -0.57 7.39
N PHE A 22 7.33 -0.19 8.45
CA PHE A 22 7.51 -0.77 9.78
C PHE A 22 7.22 -2.28 9.78
N GLY A 23 6.12 -2.71 9.15
CA GLY A 23 5.73 -4.12 9.09
C GLY A 23 6.83 -5.01 8.50
N ILE A 24 7.40 -4.60 7.36
CA ILE A 24 8.50 -5.31 6.70
C ILE A 24 9.78 -5.26 7.52
N THR A 25 10.20 -4.06 7.96
CA THR A 25 11.47 -3.91 8.69
C THR A 25 11.47 -4.67 10.00
N ASP A 26 10.35 -4.72 10.74
CA ASP A 26 10.22 -5.49 11.97
C ASP A 26 10.38 -7.00 11.72
N VAL A 27 9.69 -7.55 10.73
CA VAL A 27 9.76 -8.99 10.43
C VAL A 27 11.14 -9.38 9.91
N VAL A 28 11.68 -8.63 8.94
CA VAL A 28 13.00 -8.91 8.36
C VAL A 28 14.09 -8.79 9.42
N THR A 29 14.04 -7.77 10.28
CA THR A 29 15.01 -7.61 11.37
C THR A 29 14.96 -8.79 12.34
N ARG A 30 13.77 -9.27 12.73
CA ARG A 30 13.64 -10.44 13.62
C ARG A 30 14.20 -11.70 12.98
N LEU A 31 13.87 -11.97 11.74
CA LEU A 31 14.39 -13.13 11.01
C LEU A 31 15.92 -13.03 10.82
N ALA A 32 16.44 -11.90 10.40
CA ALA A 32 17.87 -11.69 10.21
C ALA A 32 18.66 -11.87 11.54
N ARG A 33 18.15 -11.32 12.64
CA ARG A 33 18.77 -11.47 13.97
C ARG A 33 18.83 -12.92 14.43
N SER A 34 17.84 -13.75 14.12
CA SER A 34 17.88 -15.17 14.47
C SER A 34 19.03 -15.92 13.77
N HIS A 35 19.58 -15.35 12.71
CA HIS A 35 20.73 -15.85 11.95
C HIS A 35 22.02 -15.04 12.22
N GLY A 36 22.02 -14.14 13.22
CA GLY A 36 23.20 -13.34 13.58
C GLY A 36 23.48 -12.15 12.66
N VAL A 37 22.56 -11.79 11.78
CA VAL A 37 22.68 -10.67 10.84
C VAL A 37 21.84 -9.48 11.35
N GLN A 38 22.36 -8.25 11.18
CA GLN A 38 21.69 -7.03 11.63
C GLN A 38 21.65 -5.98 10.50
N PRO A 39 20.78 -6.14 9.51
CA PRO A 39 20.63 -5.15 8.45
C PRO A 39 20.00 -3.86 9.00
N THR A 40 20.33 -2.73 8.41
CA THR A 40 19.67 -1.45 8.69
C THR A 40 18.28 -1.43 8.04
N GLU A 41 17.37 -0.62 8.57
CA GLU A 41 16.05 -0.40 7.95
C GLU A 41 16.17 0.05 6.49
N GLN A 42 17.16 0.90 6.19
CA GLN A 42 17.42 1.39 4.84
C GLN A 42 17.81 0.26 3.88
N GLU A 43 18.69 -0.65 4.30
CA GLU A 43 19.07 -1.83 3.50
C GLU A 43 17.88 -2.75 3.26
N ILE A 44 17.07 -3.00 4.30
CA ILE A 44 15.87 -3.83 4.18
C ILE A 44 14.91 -3.25 3.15
N LEU A 45 14.55 -1.97 3.28
CA LEU A 45 13.59 -1.32 2.39
C LEU A 45 14.10 -1.20 0.96
N ALA A 46 15.39 -0.94 0.77
CA ALA A 46 16.01 -0.88 -0.57
C ALA A 46 15.98 -2.26 -1.27
N LEU A 47 16.34 -3.32 -0.55
CA LEU A 47 16.31 -4.68 -1.08
C LEU A 47 14.87 -5.12 -1.36
N PHE A 48 13.94 -4.82 -0.45
CA PHE A 48 12.53 -5.13 -0.65
C PHE A 48 12.00 -4.45 -1.92
N ALA A 49 12.14 -3.14 -2.05
CA ALA A 49 11.64 -2.40 -3.21
C ALA A 49 12.22 -2.92 -4.54
N SER A 50 13.53 -3.23 -4.55
CA SER A 50 14.20 -3.76 -5.74
C SER A 50 13.68 -5.13 -6.14
N HIS A 51 13.49 -6.04 -5.19
CA HIS A 51 13.11 -7.41 -5.48
C HIS A 51 11.61 -7.59 -5.67
N GLU A 52 10.77 -6.93 -4.86
CA GLU A 52 9.31 -7.06 -4.91
C GLU A 52 8.75 -6.59 -6.24
N THR A 53 9.12 -5.40 -6.71
CA THR A 53 8.69 -4.87 -8.01
C THR A 53 9.08 -5.83 -9.14
N HIS A 54 10.32 -6.34 -9.14
CA HIS A 54 10.77 -7.27 -10.16
C HIS A 54 10.01 -8.61 -10.14
N VAL A 55 9.71 -9.13 -8.94
CA VAL A 55 8.93 -10.38 -8.80
C VAL A 55 7.49 -10.17 -9.28
N GLN A 56 6.88 -9.05 -8.94
CA GLN A 56 5.50 -8.71 -9.32
C GLN A 56 5.37 -8.53 -10.85
N ASP A 57 6.29 -7.80 -11.46
CA ASP A 57 6.30 -7.57 -12.91
C ASP A 57 6.48 -8.87 -13.70
N ALA A 58 7.34 -9.77 -13.20
CA ALA A 58 7.58 -11.08 -13.83
C ALA A 58 6.42 -12.07 -13.62
N ASN A 59 5.57 -11.86 -12.62
CA ASN A 59 4.53 -12.80 -12.20
C ASN A 59 3.21 -12.09 -11.84
N PRO A 60 2.58 -11.38 -12.78
CA PRO A 60 1.44 -10.51 -12.51
C PRO A 60 0.17 -11.24 -12.04
N THR A 61 0.14 -12.57 -12.15
CA THR A 61 -0.99 -13.42 -11.72
C THR A 61 -0.77 -14.10 -10.36
N TRP A 62 0.43 -13.94 -9.76
CA TRP A 62 0.68 -14.51 -8.44
C TRP A 62 -0.06 -13.74 -7.36
N THR A 63 -0.48 -14.44 -6.31
CA THR A 63 -1.03 -13.79 -5.11
C THR A 63 0.08 -13.12 -4.31
N TYR A 64 -0.26 -12.09 -3.57
CA TYR A 64 0.73 -11.29 -2.85
C TYR A 64 1.58 -12.10 -1.85
N PRO A 65 1.06 -13.09 -1.10
CA PRO A 65 1.90 -13.95 -0.28
C PRO A 65 2.95 -14.75 -1.06
N VAL A 66 2.63 -15.19 -2.28
CA VAL A 66 3.60 -15.89 -3.14
C VAL A 66 4.69 -14.93 -3.62
N ILE A 67 4.32 -13.68 -3.98
CA ILE A 67 5.26 -12.61 -4.32
C ILE A 67 6.19 -12.33 -3.14
N LEU A 68 5.65 -12.16 -1.93
CA LEU A 68 6.44 -11.90 -0.73
C LEU A 68 7.39 -13.05 -0.39
N ALA A 69 6.95 -14.31 -0.49
CA ALA A 69 7.81 -15.46 -0.27
C ALA A 69 9.00 -15.48 -1.25
N GLU A 70 8.76 -15.17 -2.51
CA GLU A 70 9.83 -15.09 -3.52
C GLU A 70 10.74 -13.88 -3.29
N THR A 71 10.17 -12.75 -2.90
CA THR A 71 10.92 -11.55 -2.51
C THR A 71 11.85 -11.85 -1.34
N TRP A 72 11.36 -12.54 -0.30
CA TRP A 72 12.21 -12.98 0.81
C TRP A 72 13.40 -13.82 0.34
N ARG A 73 13.17 -14.82 -0.50
CA ARG A 73 14.24 -15.71 -0.96
C ARG A 73 15.38 -14.96 -1.65
N ARG A 74 15.06 -13.90 -2.40
CA ARG A 74 16.05 -13.02 -3.05
C ARG A 74 16.73 -12.09 -2.05
N MET A 75 15.98 -11.51 -1.13
CA MET A 75 16.53 -10.68 -0.06
C MET A 75 17.48 -11.49 0.84
N ALA A 76 17.14 -12.73 1.17
CA ALA A 76 17.97 -13.61 1.99
C ALA A 76 19.36 -13.86 1.37
N GLU A 77 19.42 -14.08 0.06
CA GLU A 77 20.71 -14.18 -0.65
C GLU A 77 21.52 -12.89 -0.54
N SER A 78 20.89 -11.73 -0.74
CA SER A 78 21.54 -10.42 -0.67
C SER A 78 22.04 -10.08 0.73
N LEU A 79 21.33 -10.54 1.76
CA LEU A 79 21.66 -10.31 3.18
C LEU A 79 22.63 -11.38 3.77
N GLY A 80 23.03 -12.39 3.02
CA GLY A 80 23.85 -13.49 3.53
C GLY A 80 23.13 -14.39 4.53
N LEU A 81 21.80 -14.44 4.47
CA LEU A 81 20.95 -15.32 5.29
C LEU A 81 20.87 -16.72 4.67
N PRO A 82 20.31 -17.72 5.39
CA PRO A 82 20.00 -19.01 4.79
C PRO A 82 19.20 -18.83 3.51
N SER A 83 19.72 -19.35 2.42
CA SER A 83 19.19 -19.18 1.07
C SER A 83 18.87 -20.54 0.43
N ARG A 84 18.32 -20.53 -0.78
CA ARG A 84 18.06 -21.77 -1.55
C ARG A 84 19.30 -22.64 -1.71
N THR A 85 20.50 -22.07 -1.72
CA THR A 85 21.77 -22.77 -1.91
C THR A 85 22.50 -23.11 -0.60
N SER A 86 22.30 -22.33 0.47
CA SER A 86 23.04 -22.49 1.73
C SER A 86 22.20 -22.99 2.91
N GLY A 87 20.87 -23.08 2.77
CA GLY A 87 19.97 -23.49 3.84
C GLY A 87 18.52 -23.52 3.41
N ALA A 88 18.19 -24.31 2.39
CA ALA A 88 16.91 -24.31 1.68
C ALA A 88 15.69 -24.46 2.60
N GLU A 89 15.72 -25.39 3.58
CA GLU A 89 14.60 -25.57 4.51
C GLU A 89 14.35 -24.35 5.40
N GLN A 90 15.42 -23.72 5.91
CA GLN A 90 15.29 -22.55 6.74
C GLN A 90 14.83 -21.34 5.91
N CYS A 91 15.39 -21.17 4.71
CA CYS A 91 14.96 -20.15 3.78
C CYS A 91 13.45 -20.25 3.48
N GLU A 92 12.93 -21.46 3.32
CA GLU A 92 11.50 -21.66 3.06
C GLU A 92 10.64 -21.35 4.29
N ARG A 93 11.05 -21.78 5.49
CA ARG A 93 10.34 -21.40 6.74
C ARG A 93 10.28 -19.87 6.94
N ASP A 94 11.38 -19.19 6.69
CA ASP A 94 11.47 -17.74 6.82
C ASP A 94 10.64 -17.04 5.72
N ALA A 95 10.65 -17.56 4.49
CA ALA A 95 9.83 -17.08 3.39
C ALA A 95 8.32 -17.16 3.73
N GLN A 96 7.88 -18.27 4.30
CA GLN A 96 6.48 -18.44 4.73
C GLN A 96 6.14 -17.51 5.90
N THR A 97 7.06 -17.32 6.85
CA THR A 97 6.89 -16.37 7.97
C THR A 97 6.74 -14.95 7.46
N PHE A 98 7.59 -14.54 6.52
CA PHE A 98 7.52 -13.22 5.90
C PHE A 98 6.23 -13.05 5.07
N ALA A 99 5.89 -14.00 4.23
CA ALA A 99 4.70 -13.97 3.38
C ALA A 99 3.39 -13.86 4.18
N SER A 100 3.31 -14.52 5.35
CA SER A 100 2.14 -14.50 6.22
C SER A 100 2.08 -13.29 7.18
N SER A 101 3.02 -12.37 7.11
CA SER A 101 3.14 -11.27 8.07
C SER A 101 2.18 -10.10 7.81
N VAL A 102 1.69 -9.92 6.59
CA VAL A 102 0.86 -8.77 6.17
C VAL A 102 -0.31 -8.49 7.13
N PRO A 103 -1.09 -9.49 7.58
CA PRO A 103 -2.17 -9.28 8.54
C PRO A 103 -1.73 -8.66 9.87
N MET A 104 -0.42 -8.69 10.18
CA MET A 104 0.14 -8.18 11.43
C MET A 104 0.75 -6.78 11.30
N TRP A 105 0.88 -6.22 10.11
CA TRP A 105 1.43 -4.88 9.92
C TRP A 105 0.52 -3.82 10.56
N PRO A 106 1.07 -2.85 11.30
CA PRO A 106 0.27 -1.90 12.06
C PRO A 106 -0.43 -0.88 11.15
N ALA A 107 -1.61 -0.45 11.57
CA ALA A 107 -2.20 0.76 11.00
C ALA A 107 -1.40 2.00 11.45
N PHE A 108 -1.37 3.05 10.61
CA PHE A 108 -0.89 4.33 11.10
C PHE A 108 -1.78 4.85 12.24
N PRO A 109 -1.23 5.56 13.23
CA PRO A 109 -1.98 5.97 14.42
C PRO A 109 -3.24 6.80 14.15
N ASP A 110 -3.27 7.49 13.02
CA ASP A 110 -4.37 8.36 12.61
C ASP A 110 -5.42 7.67 11.72
N SER A 111 -5.15 6.45 11.24
CA SER A 111 -5.99 5.82 10.21
C SER A 111 -7.39 5.48 10.72
N HIS A 112 -7.50 4.84 11.88
CA HIS A 112 -8.79 4.43 12.45
C HIS A 112 -9.74 5.60 12.64
N ASP A 113 -9.33 6.60 13.41
CA ASP A 113 -10.20 7.73 13.78
C ASP A 113 -10.54 8.60 12.57
N ALA A 114 -9.57 8.81 11.67
CA ALA A 114 -9.80 9.57 10.45
C ALA A 114 -10.81 8.87 9.53
N LEU A 115 -10.71 7.54 9.37
CA LEU A 115 -11.66 6.77 8.55
C LEU A 115 -13.06 6.77 9.15
N LEU A 116 -13.20 6.62 10.49
CA LEU A 116 -14.50 6.70 11.16
C LEU A 116 -15.18 8.06 10.94
N ASP A 117 -14.44 9.15 10.98
CA ASP A 117 -14.99 10.47 10.73
C ASP A 117 -15.38 10.65 9.25
N LEU A 118 -14.54 10.22 8.31
CA LEU A 118 -14.83 10.28 6.88
C LEU A 118 -16.05 9.45 6.48
N GLN A 119 -16.25 8.28 7.11
CA GLN A 119 -17.39 7.39 6.87
C GLN A 119 -18.75 8.04 7.17
N ARG A 120 -18.78 9.07 8.02
CA ARG A 120 -20.03 9.81 8.33
C ARG A 120 -20.55 10.63 7.14
N GLN A 121 -19.70 10.97 6.19
CA GLN A 121 -20.04 11.85 5.06
C GLN A 121 -19.85 11.21 3.69
N CYS A 122 -18.95 10.24 3.57
CA CYS A 122 -18.57 9.61 2.32
C CYS A 122 -18.65 8.10 2.39
N LYS A 123 -18.94 7.46 1.25
CA LYS A 123 -18.68 6.04 1.07
C LYS A 123 -17.18 5.80 0.98
N LEU A 124 -16.71 4.73 1.61
CA LEU A 124 -15.30 4.36 1.64
C LEU A 124 -15.06 3.09 0.82
N VAL A 125 -14.12 3.13 -0.09
CA VAL A 125 -13.75 2.00 -0.96
C VAL A 125 -12.25 1.74 -0.85
N ILE A 126 -11.84 0.49 -0.78
CA ILE A 126 -10.43 0.09 -0.88
C ILE A 126 -10.10 -0.29 -2.32
N LEU A 127 -8.91 0.12 -2.78
CA LEU A 127 -8.24 -0.38 -3.98
C LEU A 127 -6.80 -0.73 -3.63
N SER A 128 -6.48 -2.03 -3.50
CA SER A 128 -5.20 -2.45 -2.92
C SER A 128 -4.53 -3.59 -3.69
N ASN A 129 -3.20 -3.49 -3.83
CA ASN A 129 -2.32 -4.50 -4.42
C ASN A 129 -2.07 -5.66 -3.44
N VAL A 130 -3.10 -6.38 -3.06
CA VAL A 130 -3.04 -7.44 -2.04
C VAL A 130 -4.06 -8.54 -2.33
N ASP A 131 -3.91 -9.69 -1.69
CA ASP A 131 -4.92 -10.74 -1.66
C ASP A 131 -5.98 -10.52 -0.56
N ASN A 132 -7.10 -11.23 -0.68
CA ASN A 132 -8.25 -11.07 0.20
C ASN A 132 -7.96 -11.45 1.67
N VAL A 133 -7.14 -12.48 1.89
CA VAL A 133 -6.80 -12.96 3.24
C VAL A 133 -5.92 -11.95 3.96
N SER A 134 -4.89 -11.46 3.28
CA SER A 134 -3.99 -10.43 3.82
C SER A 134 -4.75 -9.14 4.12
N PHE A 135 -5.64 -8.71 3.21
CA PHE A 135 -6.45 -7.52 3.45
C PHE A 135 -7.44 -7.69 4.63
N ALA A 136 -8.03 -8.86 4.80
CA ALA A 136 -8.95 -9.11 5.93
C ALA A 136 -8.27 -8.87 7.28
N GLY A 137 -7.00 -9.27 7.45
CA GLY A 137 -6.22 -8.98 8.64
C GLY A 137 -5.92 -7.49 8.82
N SER A 138 -5.54 -6.80 7.76
CA SER A 138 -5.33 -5.35 7.77
C SER A 138 -6.63 -4.60 8.09
N ASN A 139 -7.76 -5.04 7.52
CA ASN A 139 -9.07 -4.45 7.80
C ASN A 139 -9.49 -4.60 9.26
N ALA A 140 -9.22 -5.75 9.88
CA ALA A 140 -9.46 -5.95 11.31
C ALA A 140 -8.65 -4.96 12.18
N ARG A 141 -7.45 -4.58 11.76
CA ARG A 141 -6.63 -3.56 12.45
C ARG A 141 -7.12 -2.14 12.21
N LEU A 142 -7.62 -1.84 11.02
CA LEU A 142 -8.24 -0.55 10.72
C LEU A 142 -9.54 -0.36 11.52
N GLY A 143 -10.28 -1.45 11.82
CA GLY A 143 -11.47 -1.43 12.68
C GLY A 143 -12.64 -0.63 12.10
N VAL A 144 -12.72 -0.52 10.77
CA VAL A 144 -13.79 0.21 10.06
C VAL A 144 -14.43 -0.69 8.99
N THR A 145 -15.64 -0.35 8.58
CA THR A 145 -16.32 -1.04 7.49
C THR A 145 -16.20 -0.23 6.21
N PHE A 146 -15.69 -0.85 5.15
CA PHE A 146 -15.66 -0.26 3.83
C PHE A 146 -16.91 -0.67 3.03
N ASP A 147 -17.46 0.26 2.25
CA ASP A 147 -18.61 0.01 1.37
C ASP A 147 -18.26 -0.92 0.19
N ALA A 148 -16.98 -0.96 -0.19
CA ALA A 148 -16.44 -1.93 -1.13
C ALA A 148 -14.93 -2.14 -0.90
N ILE A 149 -14.47 -3.35 -1.21
CA ILE A 149 -13.07 -3.74 -1.16
C ILE A 149 -12.73 -4.32 -2.53
N LEU A 150 -11.73 -3.74 -3.17
CA LEU A 150 -11.22 -4.14 -4.49
C LEU A 150 -9.75 -4.53 -4.31
N THR A 151 -9.47 -5.83 -4.29
CA THR A 151 -8.11 -6.35 -4.17
C THR A 151 -7.54 -6.71 -5.54
N ALA A 152 -6.21 -6.77 -5.65
CA ALA A 152 -5.57 -7.27 -6.87
C ALA A 152 -6.00 -8.71 -7.19
N GLN A 153 -6.29 -9.53 -6.18
CA GLN A 153 -6.79 -10.89 -6.36
C GLN A 153 -8.16 -10.91 -7.04
N ASP A 154 -9.10 -10.06 -6.63
CA ASP A 154 -10.45 -10.00 -7.20
C ASP A 154 -10.46 -9.37 -8.59
N ILE A 155 -9.60 -8.39 -8.82
CA ILE A 155 -9.47 -7.70 -10.12
C ILE A 155 -8.68 -8.56 -11.12
N GLY A 156 -7.73 -9.36 -10.64
CA GLY A 156 -6.81 -10.12 -11.48
C GLY A 156 -5.67 -9.28 -12.06
N SER A 157 -5.36 -8.13 -11.44
CA SER A 157 -4.34 -7.18 -11.90
C SER A 157 -3.80 -6.36 -10.74
N TYR A 158 -2.52 -5.97 -10.83
CA TYR A 158 -1.85 -5.09 -9.89
C TYR A 158 -1.81 -3.64 -10.41
N LYS A 159 -1.97 -2.64 -9.50
CA LYS A 159 -1.61 -1.26 -9.81
C LYS A 159 -0.11 -1.20 -10.13
N PRO A 160 0.37 -0.42 -11.08
CA PRO A 160 -0.28 0.73 -11.72
C PRO A 160 -1.11 0.42 -12.97
N ASP A 161 -1.45 -0.84 -13.28
CA ASP A 161 -2.29 -1.12 -14.44
C ASP A 161 -3.60 -0.31 -14.35
N VAL A 162 -3.91 0.43 -15.40
CA VAL A 162 -5.10 1.27 -15.50
C VAL A 162 -6.40 0.48 -15.40
N HIS A 163 -6.37 -0.82 -15.67
CA HIS A 163 -7.51 -1.72 -15.47
C HIS A 163 -8.08 -1.65 -14.07
N ASN A 164 -7.21 -1.57 -13.04
CA ASN A 164 -7.62 -1.44 -11.64
C ASN A 164 -8.49 -0.19 -11.41
N PHE A 165 -8.11 0.92 -12.03
CA PHE A 165 -8.85 2.18 -11.90
C PHE A 165 -10.14 2.19 -12.70
N ASN A 166 -10.20 1.50 -13.86
CA ASN A 166 -11.44 1.31 -14.60
C ASN A 166 -12.46 0.49 -13.79
N VAL A 167 -12.02 -0.59 -13.12
CA VAL A 167 -12.86 -1.37 -12.20
C VAL A 167 -13.34 -0.51 -11.02
N LEU A 168 -12.45 0.30 -10.44
CA LEU A 168 -12.80 1.24 -9.37
C LEU A 168 -13.87 2.25 -9.80
N LEU A 169 -13.73 2.85 -10.99
CA LEU A 169 -14.69 3.83 -11.51
C LEU A 169 -16.05 3.19 -11.78
N GLU A 170 -16.07 1.99 -12.34
CA GLU A 170 -17.32 1.25 -12.53
C GLU A 170 -17.99 0.93 -11.19
N LYS A 171 -17.22 0.51 -10.19
CA LYS A 171 -17.75 0.28 -8.84
C LYS A 171 -18.31 1.57 -8.24
N ALA A 172 -17.60 2.70 -8.33
CA ALA A 172 -18.07 3.99 -7.85
C ALA A 172 -19.38 4.40 -8.53
N ARG A 173 -19.49 4.19 -9.85
CA ARG A 173 -20.71 4.46 -10.61
C ARG A 173 -21.90 3.62 -10.12
N THR A 174 -21.71 2.33 -9.87
CA THR A 174 -22.77 1.46 -9.30
C THR A 174 -23.19 1.89 -7.90
N MET A 175 -22.31 2.59 -7.17
CA MET A 175 -22.58 3.18 -5.86
C MET A 175 -23.18 4.59 -5.95
N GLY A 176 -23.42 5.12 -7.16
CA GLY A 176 -24.05 6.41 -7.40
C GLY A 176 -23.09 7.61 -7.33
N ALA A 177 -21.78 7.41 -7.44
CA ALA A 177 -20.79 8.48 -7.44
C ALA A 177 -20.17 8.66 -8.83
N GLY A 178 -20.25 9.89 -9.36
CA GLY A 178 -19.53 10.30 -10.56
C GLY A 178 -18.10 10.74 -10.28
N LEU A 179 -17.31 11.00 -11.33
CA LEU A 179 -15.91 11.43 -11.22
C LEU A 179 -15.74 12.72 -10.40
N ASP A 180 -16.67 13.64 -10.48
CA ASP A 180 -16.66 14.91 -9.75
C ASP A 180 -16.99 14.76 -8.27
N GLN A 181 -17.52 13.61 -7.86
CA GLN A 181 -17.89 13.25 -6.50
C GLN A 181 -16.94 12.25 -5.86
N HIS A 182 -15.92 11.80 -6.58
CA HIS A 182 -14.98 10.76 -6.18
C HIS A 182 -13.57 11.30 -6.08
N LEU A 183 -12.89 11.03 -4.94
CA LEU A 183 -11.46 11.29 -4.75
C LEU A 183 -10.74 9.97 -4.46
N HIS A 184 -9.57 9.80 -5.05
CA HIS A 184 -8.66 8.71 -4.70
C HIS A 184 -7.58 9.22 -3.76
N VAL A 185 -7.42 8.56 -2.62
CA VAL A 185 -6.53 8.95 -1.51
C VAL A 185 -5.41 7.93 -1.40
N ALA A 186 -4.18 8.34 -1.64
CA ALA A 186 -3.05 7.41 -1.69
C ALA A 186 -1.71 8.07 -1.35
N GLN A 187 -0.76 7.24 -0.91
CA GLN A 187 0.63 7.63 -0.70
C GLN A 187 1.47 7.44 -1.97
N SER A 188 1.23 6.39 -2.76
CA SER A 188 2.09 6.04 -3.89
C SER A 188 1.81 6.91 -5.12
N LEU A 189 2.78 7.74 -5.51
CA LEU A 189 2.69 8.50 -6.75
C LEU A 189 2.66 7.59 -7.98
N PHE A 190 3.46 6.51 -7.96
CA PHE A 190 3.59 5.58 -9.07
C PHE A 190 2.37 4.65 -9.22
N HIS A 191 2.00 3.94 -8.16
CA HIS A 191 0.94 2.93 -8.25
C HIS A 191 -0.47 3.53 -8.31
N ASP A 192 -0.65 4.77 -7.80
CA ASP A 192 -1.98 5.32 -7.60
C ASP A 192 -2.21 6.63 -8.37
N HIS A 193 -1.38 7.65 -8.15
CA HIS A 193 -1.66 8.98 -8.69
C HIS A 193 -1.54 9.04 -10.21
N VAL A 194 -0.51 8.42 -10.79
CA VAL A 194 -0.33 8.39 -12.25
C VAL A 194 -1.52 7.73 -12.94
N PRO A 195 -1.89 6.47 -12.63
CA PRO A 195 -2.99 5.81 -13.31
C PRO A 195 -4.37 6.41 -12.95
N ALA A 196 -4.60 6.87 -11.71
CA ALA A 196 -5.86 7.54 -11.35
C ALA A 196 -6.10 8.79 -12.19
N GLN A 197 -5.07 9.63 -12.36
CA GLN A 197 -5.20 10.85 -13.17
C GLN A 197 -5.33 10.55 -14.66
N SER A 198 -4.75 9.46 -15.16
CA SER A 198 -4.92 9.06 -16.57
C SER A 198 -6.37 8.74 -16.95
N VAL A 199 -7.18 8.32 -15.96
CA VAL A 199 -8.63 8.08 -16.14
C VAL A 199 -9.50 9.26 -15.67
N GLY A 200 -8.89 10.42 -15.38
CA GLY A 200 -9.59 11.65 -15.00
C GLY A 200 -10.02 11.72 -13.53
N LEU A 201 -9.56 10.78 -12.67
CA LEU A 201 -9.90 10.77 -11.26
C LEU A 201 -9.01 11.75 -10.48
N LYS A 202 -9.63 12.59 -9.64
CA LYS A 202 -8.89 13.50 -8.77
C LYS A 202 -8.26 12.75 -7.60
N THR A 203 -7.05 13.20 -7.22
CA THR A 203 -6.25 12.50 -6.22
C THR A 203 -5.83 13.38 -5.05
N VAL A 204 -5.77 12.77 -3.88
CA VAL A 204 -5.25 13.35 -2.64
C VAL A 204 -4.02 12.57 -2.23
N TRP A 205 -2.88 13.23 -2.16
CA TRP A 205 -1.62 12.62 -1.73
C TRP A 205 -1.47 12.69 -0.22
N ILE A 206 -1.35 11.54 0.42
CA ILE A 206 -0.99 11.45 1.83
C ILE A 206 0.53 11.28 1.92
N ASN A 207 1.23 12.42 1.98
CA ASN A 207 2.69 12.47 1.98
C ASN A 207 3.27 12.21 3.38
N ARG A 208 3.10 10.99 3.89
CA ARG A 208 3.50 10.59 5.26
C ARG A 208 4.99 10.74 5.54
N TYR A 209 5.80 10.70 4.49
CA TYR A 209 7.26 10.65 4.61
C TYR A 209 7.97 11.94 4.13
N GLY A 210 7.23 12.96 3.70
CA GLY A 210 7.76 14.12 2.99
C GLY A 210 9.05 14.73 3.57
N ALA A 211 9.06 15.04 4.87
CA ALA A 211 10.24 15.60 5.53
C ALA A 211 11.35 14.55 5.76
N LYS A 212 11.00 13.30 6.05
CA LYS A 212 11.98 12.22 6.30
C LYS A 212 12.66 11.78 5.01
N ARG A 213 11.94 11.71 3.89
CA ARG A 213 12.50 11.35 2.58
C ARG A 213 13.34 12.45 1.97
N ALA A 214 12.98 13.70 2.16
CA ALA A 214 13.81 14.84 1.77
C ALA A 214 15.18 14.84 2.49
N ALA A 215 15.23 14.36 3.75
CA ALA A 215 16.44 14.30 4.55
C ALA A 215 17.30 13.04 4.29
N ALA A 216 16.71 11.92 3.87
CA ALA A 216 17.37 10.61 3.79
C ALA A 216 17.64 10.11 2.37
N GLY A 217 17.28 10.88 1.33
CA GLY A 217 17.43 10.43 -0.07
C GLY A 217 16.57 9.19 -0.33
N SER A 218 15.28 9.40 -0.40
CA SER A 218 14.21 8.46 -0.80
C SER A 218 14.57 6.98 -0.92
N LEU A 219 14.14 6.17 0.04
CA LEU A 219 14.10 4.71 -0.09
C LEU A 219 12.72 4.23 0.38
N GLY A 220 12.06 3.37 -0.39
CA GLY A 220 10.80 2.73 0.00
C GLY A 220 9.58 3.04 -0.86
N ALA A 221 9.57 4.04 -1.75
CA ALA A 221 8.52 4.17 -2.75
C ALA A 221 9.12 4.09 -4.16
N THR A 222 8.51 3.34 -5.05
CA THR A 222 8.84 3.35 -6.47
C THR A 222 8.65 4.76 -7.00
N PRO A 223 9.70 5.44 -7.54
CA PRO A 223 9.55 6.76 -8.13
C PRO A 223 8.58 6.71 -9.30
N ALA A 224 7.74 7.73 -9.44
CA ALA A 224 6.92 7.87 -10.65
C ALA A 224 7.84 8.06 -11.86
N ALA A 225 7.61 7.29 -12.93
CA ALA A 225 8.37 7.38 -14.17
C ALA A 225 8.13 8.72 -14.90
N ALA A 226 7.06 9.45 -14.56
CA ALA A 226 6.75 10.78 -15.07
C ALA A 226 6.33 11.70 -13.90
N PRO A 227 6.57 13.01 -13.99
CA PRO A 227 6.10 13.94 -12.98
C PRO A 227 4.57 13.89 -12.91
N VAL A 228 4.03 13.65 -11.72
CA VAL A 228 2.61 13.72 -11.43
C VAL A 228 2.39 14.74 -10.32
N THR A 229 1.41 15.62 -10.49
CA THR A 229 1.05 16.61 -9.47
C THR A 229 -0.31 16.20 -8.89
N PRO A 230 -0.36 15.77 -7.63
CA PRO A 230 -1.62 15.52 -6.93
C PRO A 230 -2.48 16.78 -6.87
N HIS A 231 -3.80 16.64 -6.85
CA HIS A 231 -4.71 17.79 -6.74
C HIS A 231 -4.66 18.42 -5.35
N TRP A 232 -4.40 17.60 -4.33
CA TRP A 232 -4.18 18.04 -2.94
C TRP A 232 -3.13 17.16 -2.28
N GLU A 233 -2.44 17.76 -1.30
CA GLU A 233 -1.41 17.10 -0.50
C GLU A 233 -1.65 17.35 0.98
N TYR A 234 -1.53 16.28 1.79
CA TYR A 234 -1.61 16.34 3.25
C TYR A 234 -0.55 15.44 3.89
N PRO A 235 0.01 15.82 5.05
CA PRO A 235 1.05 15.00 5.70
C PRO A 235 0.49 13.74 6.37
N THR A 236 -0.81 13.71 6.69
CA THR A 236 -1.48 12.60 7.37
C THR A 236 -2.91 12.44 6.87
N LEU A 237 -3.50 11.27 7.08
CA LEU A 237 -4.92 11.05 6.78
C LEU A 237 -5.81 11.94 7.66
N ARG A 238 -5.43 12.16 8.94
CA ARG A 238 -6.15 13.05 9.86
C ARG A 238 -6.24 14.47 9.30
N ALA A 239 -5.11 15.03 8.82
CA ALA A 239 -5.10 16.37 8.25
C ALA A 239 -6.00 16.50 7.01
N PHE A 240 -6.07 15.45 6.17
CA PHE A 240 -7.02 15.41 5.06
C PHE A 240 -8.47 15.32 5.55
N ALA A 241 -8.76 14.45 6.51
CA ALA A 241 -10.10 14.30 7.06
C ALA A 241 -10.61 15.61 7.67
N ASP A 242 -9.80 16.30 8.46
CA ASP A 242 -10.15 17.60 9.04
C ASP A 242 -10.46 18.65 7.95
N ALA A 243 -9.65 18.67 6.88
CA ALA A 243 -9.87 19.60 5.77
C ALA A 243 -11.15 19.30 4.97
N LEU A 244 -11.51 18.01 4.82
CA LEU A 244 -12.74 17.59 4.12
C LEU A 244 -13.97 17.91 4.96
N LEU A 245 -13.92 17.65 6.26
CA LEU A 245 -15.05 17.79 7.18
C LEU A 245 -15.34 19.27 7.55
N SER A 246 -14.32 20.14 7.43
CA SER A 246 -14.45 21.58 7.69
C SER A 246 -14.98 22.38 6.49
N GLY A 247 -15.07 21.79 5.34
CA GLY A 247 -15.44 22.46 4.07
C GLY A 247 -16.73 22.06 3.50
#